data_0eeeed8d66e74557c197ef0010b85166
#
_entry.id   0eeeed8d66e74557c197ef0010b85166
#
_cell.length_a   1.000
_cell.length_b   1.000
_cell.length_c   1.000
_cell.angle_alpha   90.00
_cell.angle_beta   90.00
_cell.angle_gamma   90.00
#
_symmetry.space_group_name_H-M   'P 1'
#
loop_
_entity.id
_entity.type
_entity.pdbx_description
1 polymer ?
#
loop_
_entity_poly.entity_id
_entity_poly.type
_entity_poly.pdbx_seq_one_letter_code
_entity_poly.pdbx_strand_id
1 'polypeptide(L)'
;MIKLSLQSLCYRDTFNAGKITMLEIIDKAAEYRMDGVDLHFTHFASTDDDYLEEVKQACLKRGLHMCYIGVSNNFGKTGAELREQIDLMKKWIDVAARMGIPMVRTFGSWVPDGESDESAWPRLVESTKQVAEYGESKGVVVGLHNHNHGCIPATGDQVIRLLDDVDNPYYSHILDTGQYLGSPGVSLGERGKEDPEWNFYGSIETSAPRAVHVRAKIYRIASGEEAWLDYDRIMPIIKNVGFNGWMSIVFEGQDELDEPTAVPLANSFMRSM
;
A
#
# COMPACT_ATOMS: atom_id res chain seq x y z
N MET A 1 -16.24 -11.26 -5.60
CA MET A 1 -15.10 -11.44 -6.54
C MET A 1 -14.08 -10.36 -6.24
N ILE A 2 -12.83 -10.73 -5.98
CA ILE A 2 -11.72 -9.77 -5.78
C ILE A 2 -11.54 -8.98 -7.06
N LYS A 3 -11.41 -7.65 -6.94
CA LYS A 3 -11.17 -6.74 -8.05
C LYS A 3 -9.69 -6.36 -8.09
N LEU A 4 -9.12 -6.22 -9.30
CA LEU A 4 -7.71 -5.87 -9.44
C LEU A 4 -7.53 -4.37 -9.71
N SER A 5 -6.58 -3.75 -9.03
CA SER A 5 -6.14 -2.39 -9.29
C SER A 5 -4.65 -2.33 -9.61
N LEU A 6 -4.25 -1.29 -10.34
CA LEU A 6 -2.85 -1.00 -10.64
C LEU A 6 -2.33 0.06 -9.66
N GLN A 7 -1.32 -0.29 -8.87
CA GLN A 7 -0.61 0.71 -8.07
C GLN A 7 0.32 1.53 -8.97
N SER A 8 0.19 2.86 -8.97
CA SER A 8 0.99 3.72 -9.84
C SER A 8 2.51 3.59 -9.62
N LEU A 9 2.96 3.19 -8.42
CA LEU A 9 4.37 2.91 -8.14
C LEU A 9 4.94 1.72 -8.94
N CYS A 10 4.11 0.91 -9.60
CA CYS A 10 4.61 -0.07 -10.56
C CYS A 10 5.40 0.55 -11.71
N TYR A 11 5.24 1.86 -11.93
CA TYR A 11 5.94 2.65 -12.96
C TYR A 11 6.86 3.72 -12.36
N ARG A 12 7.39 3.51 -11.12
CA ARG A 12 8.17 4.52 -10.41
C ARG A 12 9.45 4.94 -11.14
N ASP A 13 10.18 3.99 -11.73
CA ASP A 13 11.46 4.27 -12.41
C ASP A 13 11.21 4.96 -13.76
N THR A 14 10.20 4.49 -14.50
CA THR A 14 9.74 5.13 -15.74
C THR A 14 9.21 6.54 -15.47
N PHE A 15 8.47 6.73 -14.37
CA PHE A 15 7.95 8.02 -13.94
C PHE A 15 9.08 8.97 -13.51
N ASN A 16 10.00 8.51 -12.66
CA ASN A 16 11.15 9.30 -12.20
C ASN A 16 12.09 9.70 -13.36
N ALA A 17 12.14 8.89 -14.41
CA ALA A 17 12.86 9.21 -15.64
C ALA A 17 12.12 10.20 -16.56
N GLY A 18 10.92 10.67 -16.17
CA GLY A 18 10.09 11.58 -16.96
C GLY A 18 9.52 10.96 -18.25
N LYS A 19 9.42 9.62 -18.31
CA LYS A 19 8.98 8.89 -19.51
C LYS A 19 7.50 8.49 -19.46
N ILE A 20 6.83 8.70 -18.35
CA ILE A 20 5.41 8.44 -18.16
C ILE A 20 4.83 9.43 -17.16
N THR A 21 3.59 9.84 -17.37
CA THR A 21 2.83 10.70 -16.47
C THR A 21 1.78 9.90 -15.70
N MET A 22 1.16 10.50 -14.67
CA MET A 22 0.03 9.90 -13.96
C MET A 22 -1.12 9.54 -14.91
N LEU A 23 -1.43 10.40 -15.87
CA LEU A 23 -2.52 10.16 -16.83
C LEU A 23 -2.21 8.97 -17.74
N GLU A 24 -0.97 8.83 -18.19
CA GLU A 24 -0.54 7.68 -18.98
C GLU A 24 -0.51 6.38 -18.16
N ILE A 25 -0.22 6.43 -16.86
CA ILE A 25 -0.37 5.26 -15.97
C ILE A 25 -1.84 4.84 -15.86
N ILE A 26 -2.76 5.79 -15.80
CA ILE A 26 -4.21 5.53 -15.83
C ILE A 26 -4.61 4.89 -17.17
N ASP A 27 -4.03 5.34 -18.28
CA ASP A 27 -4.22 4.72 -19.61
C ASP A 27 -3.74 3.26 -19.62
N LYS A 28 -2.57 2.98 -19.03
CA LYS A 28 -2.05 1.62 -18.87
C LYS A 28 -2.96 0.73 -18.03
N ALA A 29 -3.51 1.23 -16.93
CA ALA A 29 -4.47 0.47 -16.14
C ALA A 29 -5.71 0.06 -16.97
N ALA A 30 -6.22 0.95 -17.80
CA ALA A 30 -7.33 0.65 -18.70
C ALA A 30 -6.94 -0.34 -19.82
N GLU A 31 -5.74 -0.17 -20.42
CA GLU A 31 -5.18 -1.10 -21.41
C GLU A 31 -5.08 -2.52 -20.84
N TYR A 32 -4.66 -2.66 -19.60
CA TYR A 32 -4.56 -3.95 -18.91
C TYR A 32 -5.90 -4.46 -18.36
N ARG A 33 -6.99 -3.74 -18.62
CA ARG A 33 -8.35 -4.07 -18.15
C ARG A 33 -8.44 -4.18 -16.63
N MET A 34 -7.68 -3.35 -15.89
CA MET A 34 -7.84 -3.25 -14.45
C MET A 34 -9.21 -2.70 -14.09
N ASP A 35 -9.69 -3.04 -12.89
CA ASP A 35 -10.94 -2.50 -12.36
C ASP A 35 -10.73 -1.13 -11.68
N GLY A 36 -9.48 -0.83 -11.26
CA GLY A 36 -9.14 0.41 -10.57
C GLY A 36 -7.67 0.77 -10.62
N VAL A 37 -7.35 1.89 -9.95
CA VAL A 37 -5.99 2.41 -9.77
C VAL A 37 -5.77 2.88 -8.34
N ASP A 38 -4.54 2.72 -7.86
CA ASP A 38 -4.07 3.27 -6.60
C ASP A 38 -3.02 4.33 -6.90
N LEU A 39 -3.27 5.55 -6.49
CA LEU A 39 -2.49 6.70 -6.88
C LEU A 39 -1.44 7.02 -5.82
N HIS A 40 -0.16 7.08 -6.19
CA HIS A 40 0.88 7.49 -5.24
C HIS A 40 1.03 9.01 -5.24
N PHE A 41 1.14 9.60 -4.06
CA PHE A 41 1.14 11.05 -3.86
C PHE A 41 2.24 11.79 -4.62
N THR A 42 3.41 11.17 -4.83
CA THR A 42 4.54 11.76 -5.58
C THR A 42 4.33 11.79 -7.09
N HIS A 43 3.32 11.08 -7.61
CA HIS A 43 3.01 11.05 -9.03
C HIS A 43 2.00 12.14 -9.45
N PHE A 44 1.43 12.86 -8.48
CA PHE A 44 0.60 14.04 -8.78
C PHE A 44 1.48 15.20 -9.20
N ALA A 45 1.25 15.73 -10.40
CA ALA A 45 1.97 16.92 -10.89
C ALA A 45 1.56 18.19 -10.13
N SER A 46 0.30 18.26 -9.67
CA SER A 46 -0.25 19.35 -8.86
C SER A 46 -1.34 18.83 -7.93
N THR A 47 -1.72 19.65 -6.95
CA THR A 47 -2.94 19.49 -6.14
C THR A 47 -3.97 20.56 -6.40
N ASP A 48 -3.85 21.32 -7.50
CA ASP A 48 -4.81 22.32 -7.93
C ASP A 48 -6.09 21.65 -8.47
N ASP A 49 -7.21 22.30 -8.32
CA ASP A 49 -8.52 21.73 -8.65
C ASP A 49 -8.63 21.28 -10.11
N ASP A 50 -8.08 22.04 -11.05
CA ASP A 50 -8.11 21.71 -12.48
C ASP A 50 -7.38 20.38 -12.76
N TYR A 51 -6.19 20.18 -12.17
CA TYR A 51 -5.44 18.94 -12.36
C TYR A 51 -6.10 17.74 -11.66
N LEU A 52 -6.60 17.95 -10.44
CA LEU A 52 -7.33 16.89 -9.73
C LEU A 52 -8.59 16.45 -10.48
N GLU A 53 -9.31 17.41 -11.08
CA GLU A 53 -10.48 17.09 -11.93
C GLU A 53 -10.05 16.36 -13.21
N GLU A 54 -8.92 16.73 -13.84
CA GLU A 54 -8.38 16.03 -14.99
C GLU A 54 -8.09 14.55 -14.69
N VAL A 55 -7.40 14.25 -13.55
CA VAL A 55 -7.13 12.89 -13.10
C VAL A 55 -8.43 12.12 -12.84
N LYS A 56 -9.38 12.73 -12.16
CA LYS A 56 -10.69 12.14 -11.87
C LYS A 56 -11.46 11.80 -13.15
N GLN A 57 -11.51 12.74 -14.11
CA GLN A 57 -12.16 12.56 -15.40
C GLN A 57 -11.44 11.47 -16.23
N ALA A 58 -10.12 11.37 -16.15
CA ALA A 58 -9.36 10.33 -16.82
C ALA A 58 -9.75 8.93 -16.32
N CYS A 59 -9.89 8.74 -15.00
CA CYS A 59 -10.36 7.49 -14.42
C CYS A 59 -11.82 7.20 -14.78
N LEU A 60 -12.71 8.20 -14.65
CA LEU A 60 -14.14 8.04 -14.93
C LEU A 60 -14.40 7.63 -16.38
N LYS A 61 -13.77 8.29 -17.35
CA LYS A 61 -13.90 7.98 -18.78
C LYS A 61 -13.45 6.57 -19.14
N ARG A 62 -12.56 5.96 -18.34
CA ARG A 62 -12.01 4.61 -18.52
C ARG A 62 -12.71 3.56 -17.66
N GLY A 63 -13.69 3.96 -16.85
CA GLY A 63 -14.38 3.06 -15.93
C GLY A 63 -13.52 2.53 -14.80
N LEU A 64 -12.43 3.25 -14.44
CA LEU A 64 -11.51 2.87 -13.39
C LEU A 64 -11.92 3.48 -12.04
N HIS A 65 -11.95 2.65 -11.00
CA HIS A 65 -12.12 3.13 -9.63
C HIS A 65 -10.80 3.64 -9.06
N MET A 66 -10.81 4.78 -8.38
CA MET A 66 -9.69 5.28 -7.61
C MET A 66 -9.77 4.70 -6.19
N CYS A 67 -8.92 3.71 -5.85
CA CYS A 67 -9.07 2.95 -4.62
C CYS A 67 -8.50 3.68 -3.40
N TYR A 68 -7.28 4.21 -3.52
CA TYR A 68 -6.66 5.03 -2.47
C TYR A 68 -5.55 5.93 -3.00
N ILE A 69 -5.16 6.93 -2.20
CA ILE A 69 -3.91 7.68 -2.37
C ILE A 69 -2.86 7.12 -1.42
N GLY A 70 -1.73 6.65 -1.95
CA GLY A 70 -0.61 6.19 -1.15
C GLY A 70 0.27 7.35 -0.70
N VAL A 71 0.42 7.57 0.61
CA VAL A 71 1.30 8.60 1.19
C VAL A 71 2.45 7.95 1.93
N SER A 72 3.66 8.49 1.79
CA SER A 72 4.86 8.01 2.49
C SER A 72 5.17 8.94 3.66
N ASN A 73 4.50 8.70 4.78
CA ASN A 73 4.72 9.37 6.07
C ASN A 73 5.62 8.53 6.98
N ASN A 74 6.12 9.14 8.05
CA ASN A 74 6.88 8.48 9.11
C ASN A 74 6.52 9.05 10.49
N PHE A 75 5.73 8.31 11.28
CA PHE A 75 5.37 8.69 12.65
C PHE A 75 6.46 8.38 13.70
N GLY A 76 7.63 7.85 13.27
CA GLY A 76 8.82 7.73 14.10
C GLY A 76 9.54 9.06 14.36
N LYS A 77 9.22 10.09 13.58
CA LYS A 77 9.73 11.45 13.79
C LYS A 77 9.28 12.05 15.13
N THR A 78 9.94 13.15 15.55
CA THR A 78 9.62 13.85 16.81
C THR A 78 9.48 15.35 16.56
N GLY A 79 8.89 16.08 17.52
CA GLY A 79 8.83 17.54 17.51
C GLY A 79 8.19 18.14 16.25
N ALA A 80 8.92 19.03 15.57
CA ALA A 80 8.43 19.70 14.36
C ALA A 80 8.30 18.73 13.18
N GLU A 81 9.25 17.83 13.00
CA GLU A 81 9.22 16.84 11.90
C GLU A 81 8.01 15.91 12.00
N LEU A 82 7.60 15.50 13.21
CA LEU A 82 6.39 14.71 13.40
C LEU A 82 5.13 15.49 13.01
N ARG A 83 5.05 16.75 13.36
CA ARG A 83 3.92 17.62 12.96
C ARG A 83 3.82 17.71 11.43
N GLU A 84 4.95 17.87 10.75
CA GLU A 84 5.00 17.87 9.28
C GLU A 84 4.46 16.57 8.68
N GLN A 85 4.74 15.42 9.31
CA GLN A 85 4.21 14.12 8.85
C GLN A 85 2.68 14.03 9.04
N ILE A 86 2.18 14.51 10.16
CA ILE A 86 0.74 14.57 10.43
C ILE A 86 0.05 15.55 9.45
N ASP A 87 0.63 16.71 9.20
CA ASP A 87 0.09 17.70 8.28
C ASP A 87 0.14 17.20 6.83
N LEU A 88 1.18 16.47 6.44
CA LEU A 88 1.26 15.77 5.15
C LEU A 88 0.08 14.81 4.97
N MET A 89 -0.22 14.00 5.99
CA MET A 89 -1.37 13.08 5.93
C MET A 89 -2.68 13.83 5.82
N LYS A 90 -2.91 14.88 6.62
CA LYS A 90 -4.13 15.71 6.57
C LYS A 90 -4.31 16.36 5.21
N LYS A 91 -3.24 16.89 4.61
CA LYS A 91 -3.27 17.45 3.25
C LYS A 91 -3.79 16.42 2.24
N TRP A 92 -3.28 15.20 2.28
CA TRP A 92 -3.69 14.17 1.32
C TRP A 92 -5.06 13.56 1.61
N ILE A 93 -5.51 13.59 2.85
CA ILE A 93 -6.91 13.30 3.21
C ILE A 93 -7.84 14.35 2.58
N ASP A 94 -7.50 15.64 2.64
CA ASP A 94 -8.27 16.69 1.97
C ASP A 94 -8.32 16.51 0.45
N VAL A 95 -7.19 16.13 -0.17
CA VAL A 95 -7.14 15.81 -1.61
C VAL A 95 -8.05 14.61 -1.92
N ALA A 96 -7.96 13.55 -1.14
CA ALA A 96 -8.80 12.36 -1.32
C ALA A 96 -10.30 12.70 -1.21
N ALA A 97 -10.69 13.48 -0.20
CA ALA A 97 -12.07 13.93 -0.02
C ALA A 97 -12.57 14.74 -1.24
N ARG A 98 -11.78 15.69 -1.75
CA ARG A 98 -12.14 16.49 -2.96
C ARG A 98 -12.29 15.62 -4.21
N MET A 99 -11.45 14.59 -4.36
CA MET A 99 -11.49 13.67 -5.50
C MET A 99 -12.57 12.58 -5.35
N GLY A 100 -13.16 12.39 -4.16
CA GLY A 100 -14.05 11.28 -3.86
C GLY A 100 -13.34 9.94 -3.74
N ILE A 101 -12.05 9.96 -3.37
CA ILE A 101 -11.25 8.75 -3.13
C ILE A 101 -11.52 8.29 -1.69
N PRO A 102 -11.92 7.02 -1.47
CA PRO A 102 -12.43 6.58 -0.18
C PRO A 102 -11.35 6.41 0.90
N MET A 103 -10.07 6.31 0.51
CA MET A 103 -9.02 5.93 1.45
C MET A 103 -7.68 6.62 1.14
N VAL A 104 -6.90 6.88 2.21
CA VAL A 104 -5.50 7.29 2.13
C VAL A 104 -4.64 6.27 2.87
N ARG A 105 -3.62 5.72 2.19
CA ARG A 105 -2.68 4.79 2.79
C ARG A 105 -1.65 5.53 3.64
N THR A 106 -1.41 5.03 4.85
CA THR A 106 -0.38 5.50 5.77
C THR A 106 0.64 4.40 6.07
N PHE A 107 1.88 4.78 6.33
CA PHE A 107 2.82 3.94 7.03
C PHE A 107 2.69 4.14 8.55
N GLY A 108 3.34 3.26 9.32
CA GLY A 108 3.49 3.44 10.75
C GLY A 108 4.73 4.28 11.10
N SER A 109 5.66 3.69 11.83
CA SER A 109 6.83 4.37 12.39
C SER A 109 8.10 3.65 11.98
N TRP A 110 9.04 4.32 11.29
CA TRP A 110 10.43 3.91 11.30
C TRP A 110 11.01 4.29 12.67
N VAL A 111 11.36 3.27 13.44
CA VAL A 111 11.84 3.46 14.80
C VAL A 111 13.21 4.14 14.74
N PRO A 112 13.42 5.30 15.40
CA PRO A 112 14.71 5.97 15.40
C PRO A 112 15.82 5.13 16.04
N ASP A 113 17.05 5.36 15.61
CA ASP A 113 18.22 4.71 16.20
C ASP A 113 18.27 4.95 17.72
N GLY A 114 18.44 3.86 18.47
CA GLY A 114 18.50 3.88 19.94
C GLY A 114 17.14 3.85 20.65
N GLU A 115 16.03 3.89 19.93
CA GLU A 115 14.71 3.58 20.46
C GLU A 115 14.35 2.12 20.24
N SER A 116 13.46 1.58 21.08
CA SER A 116 12.82 0.28 20.86
C SER A 116 11.42 0.47 20.27
N ASP A 117 10.86 -0.59 19.66
CA ASP A 117 9.47 -0.61 19.17
C ASP A 117 8.50 -0.16 20.28
N GLU A 118 8.67 -0.68 21.50
CA GLU A 118 7.80 -0.36 22.62
C GLU A 118 7.92 1.10 23.08
N SER A 119 9.11 1.71 22.96
CA SER A 119 9.28 3.14 23.31
C SER A 119 8.69 4.07 22.23
N ALA A 120 8.69 3.66 20.98
CA ALA A 120 8.10 4.41 19.87
C ALA A 120 6.57 4.21 19.76
N TRP A 121 6.03 3.12 20.29
CA TRP A 121 4.63 2.71 20.14
C TRP A 121 3.62 3.77 20.59
N PRO A 122 3.70 4.41 21.77
CA PRO A 122 2.74 5.44 22.19
C PRO A 122 2.69 6.63 21.21
N ARG A 123 3.83 7.03 20.66
CA ARG A 123 3.91 8.12 19.68
C ARG A 123 3.23 7.72 18.36
N LEU A 124 3.44 6.48 17.92
CA LEU A 124 2.77 5.93 16.76
C LEU A 124 1.25 5.91 16.93
N VAL A 125 0.76 5.39 18.05
CA VAL A 125 -0.69 5.34 18.36
C VAL A 125 -1.31 6.73 18.36
N GLU A 126 -0.71 7.67 19.10
CA GLU A 126 -1.22 9.04 19.20
C GLU A 126 -1.25 9.76 17.85
N SER A 127 -0.18 9.66 17.07
CA SER A 127 -0.12 10.26 15.74
C SER A 127 -1.16 9.65 14.79
N THR A 128 -1.35 8.34 14.88
CA THR A 128 -2.33 7.62 14.08
C THR A 128 -3.75 8.01 14.46
N LYS A 129 -4.08 8.15 15.76
CA LYS A 129 -5.39 8.62 16.23
C LYS A 129 -5.72 10.00 15.65
N GLN A 130 -4.79 10.96 15.72
CA GLN A 130 -5.00 12.29 15.16
C GLN A 130 -5.31 12.28 13.66
N VAL A 131 -4.66 11.41 12.90
CA VAL A 131 -4.87 11.29 11.46
C VAL A 131 -6.16 10.54 11.15
N ALA A 132 -6.50 9.49 11.91
CA ALA A 132 -7.75 8.74 11.76
C ALA A 132 -8.98 9.60 12.09
N GLU A 133 -8.96 10.35 13.19
CA GLU A 133 -10.01 11.32 13.56
C GLU A 133 -10.19 12.40 12.47
N TYR A 134 -9.08 12.87 11.89
CA TYR A 134 -9.16 13.81 10.77
C TYR A 134 -9.80 13.16 9.53
N GLY A 135 -9.41 11.92 9.21
CA GLY A 135 -10.01 11.13 8.14
C GLY A 135 -11.51 10.93 8.34
N GLU A 136 -11.93 10.57 9.56
CA GLU A 136 -13.33 10.46 9.95
C GLU A 136 -14.11 11.76 9.69
N SER A 137 -13.55 12.90 10.10
CA SER A 137 -14.17 14.22 9.87
C SER A 137 -14.37 14.59 8.40
N LYS A 138 -13.61 13.92 7.50
CA LYS A 138 -13.66 14.12 6.03
C LYS A 138 -14.37 12.99 5.29
N GLY A 139 -14.76 11.91 5.98
CA GLY A 139 -15.32 10.70 5.36
C GLY A 139 -14.31 9.88 4.57
N VAL A 140 -13.01 9.97 4.93
CA VAL A 140 -11.90 9.27 4.27
C VAL A 140 -11.25 8.30 5.23
N VAL A 141 -11.19 7.02 4.87
CA VAL A 141 -10.53 5.98 5.67
C VAL A 141 -9.00 6.16 5.62
N VAL A 142 -8.33 5.97 6.74
CA VAL A 142 -6.87 5.90 6.83
C VAL A 142 -6.46 4.43 6.85
N GLY A 143 -5.76 3.98 5.82
CA GLY A 143 -5.36 2.58 5.66
C GLY A 143 -3.93 2.33 6.10
N LEU A 144 -3.74 1.59 7.18
CA LEU A 144 -2.43 1.14 7.65
C LEU A 144 -1.79 0.17 6.67
N HIS A 145 -0.59 0.46 6.23
CA HIS A 145 0.26 -0.45 5.45
C HIS A 145 1.34 -1.06 6.34
N ASN A 146 1.34 -2.40 6.52
CA ASN A 146 2.43 -3.11 7.18
C ASN A 146 3.74 -2.97 6.39
N HIS A 147 4.87 -2.77 7.08
CA HIS A 147 6.16 -2.58 6.42
C HIS A 147 7.33 -3.07 7.27
N ASN A 148 8.27 -3.79 6.65
CA ASN A 148 9.31 -4.57 7.33
C ASN A 148 10.71 -3.95 7.39
N HIS A 149 10.99 -2.84 6.74
CA HIS A 149 12.33 -2.24 6.69
C HIS A 149 12.61 -1.30 7.87
N GLY A 150 12.64 -1.84 9.11
CA GLY A 150 12.80 -1.04 10.33
C GLY A 150 11.57 -0.20 10.66
N CYS A 151 10.44 -0.50 10.04
CA CYS A 151 9.16 0.13 10.30
C CYS A 151 8.29 -0.77 11.18
N ILE A 152 7.51 -0.21 12.07
CA ILE A 152 6.43 -0.88 12.80
C ILE A 152 5.09 -0.29 12.37
N PRO A 153 4.03 -1.13 12.25
CA PRO A 153 3.99 -2.58 12.47
C PRO A 153 4.61 -3.38 11.32
N ALA A 154 5.38 -4.42 11.67
CA ALA A 154 6.07 -5.31 10.74
C ALA A 154 5.64 -6.78 10.88
N THR A 155 4.78 -7.09 11.85
CA THR A 155 4.19 -8.42 12.06
C THR A 155 2.67 -8.33 12.11
N GLY A 156 1.99 -9.46 11.90
CA GLY A 156 0.52 -9.54 12.00
C GLY A 156 0.01 -9.12 13.38
N ASP A 157 0.69 -9.57 14.45
CA ASP A 157 0.33 -9.20 15.82
C ASP A 157 0.47 -7.70 16.10
N GLN A 158 1.55 -7.07 15.61
CA GLN A 158 1.71 -5.62 15.70
C GLN A 158 0.64 -4.87 14.91
N VAL A 159 0.21 -5.38 13.75
CA VAL A 159 -0.90 -4.79 12.98
C VAL A 159 -2.18 -4.83 13.80
N ILE A 160 -2.56 -5.98 14.35
CA ILE A 160 -3.77 -6.11 15.17
C ILE A 160 -3.69 -5.20 16.39
N ARG A 161 -2.57 -5.21 17.11
CA ARG A 161 -2.35 -4.33 18.27
C ARG A 161 -2.56 -2.86 17.90
N LEU A 162 -2.01 -2.38 16.80
CA LEU A 162 -2.15 -0.99 16.41
C LEU A 162 -3.58 -0.62 16.03
N LEU A 163 -4.28 -1.51 15.32
CA LEU A 163 -5.69 -1.30 15.00
C LEU A 163 -6.57 -1.22 16.25
N ASP A 164 -6.30 -2.08 17.24
CA ASP A 164 -7.05 -2.12 18.50
C ASP A 164 -6.69 -0.93 19.43
N ASP A 165 -5.40 -0.53 19.48
CA ASP A 165 -4.95 0.62 20.28
C ASP A 165 -5.47 1.96 19.72
N VAL A 166 -5.63 2.07 18.40
CA VAL A 166 -6.19 3.26 17.73
C VAL A 166 -7.70 3.32 17.91
N ASP A 167 -8.40 2.18 17.78
CA ASP A 167 -9.85 2.00 18.00
C ASP A 167 -10.71 3.09 17.33
N ASN A 168 -10.52 3.27 16.03
CA ASN A 168 -11.28 4.24 15.23
C ASN A 168 -11.86 3.56 13.98
N PRO A 169 -13.17 3.70 13.66
CA PRO A 169 -13.82 3.03 12.52
C PRO A 169 -13.31 3.52 11.16
N TYR A 170 -12.63 4.67 11.11
CA TYR A 170 -11.97 5.19 9.92
C TYR A 170 -10.48 4.81 9.85
N TYR A 171 -10.03 3.90 10.71
CA TYR A 171 -8.68 3.32 10.65
C TYR A 171 -8.78 1.83 10.32
N SER A 172 -8.19 1.41 9.21
CA SER A 172 -8.31 0.06 8.68
C SER A 172 -6.97 -0.47 8.17
N HIS A 173 -6.92 -1.74 7.75
CA HIS A 173 -5.70 -2.37 7.29
C HIS A 173 -5.64 -2.52 5.76
N ILE A 174 -4.54 -2.03 5.16
CA ILE A 174 -4.11 -2.36 3.80
C ILE A 174 -2.99 -3.42 3.93
N LEU A 175 -3.33 -4.67 3.70
CA LEU A 175 -2.41 -5.79 3.81
C LEU A 175 -1.47 -5.84 2.61
N ASP A 176 -0.17 -5.64 2.82
CA ASP A 176 0.86 -5.89 1.79
C ASP A 176 1.43 -7.29 1.96
N THR A 177 1.29 -8.13 0.93
CA THR A 177 1.66 -9.55 0.98
C THR A 177 3.16 -9.80 1.03
N GLY A 178 4.00 -8.80 0.80
CA GLY A 178 5.45 -8.92 0.77
C GLY A 178 6.18 -8.11 1.85
N GLN A 179 5.47 -7.40 2.74
CA GLN A 179 6.07 -6.44 3.65
C GLN A 179 5.90 -6.78 5.15
N TYR A 180 5.91 -8.07 5.49
CA TYR A 180 6.08 -8.53 6.87
C TYR A 180 7.52 -9.00 7.12
N LEU A 181 7.95 -9.02 8.37
CA LEU A 181 9.22 -9.64 8.76
C LEU A 181 9.27 -11.10 8.31
N GLY A 182 10.41 -11.53 7.85
CA GLY A 182 10.60 -12.86 7.27
C GLY A 182 10.26 -12.97 5.78
N SER A 183 9.79 -11.90 5.14
CA SER A 183 9.46 -11.92 3.72
C SER A 183 10.65 -12.31 2.84
N PRO A 184 10.46 -13.24 1.87
CA PRO A 184 11.48 -13.55 0.88
C PRO A 184 11.90 -12.35 0.02
N GLY A 185 11.04 -11.33 -0.05
CA GLY A 185 11.29 -10.18 -0.92
C GLY A 185 12.38 -9.27 -0.41
N VAL A 186 12.25 -8.74 0.79
CA VAL A 186 13.12 -7.67 1.30
C VAL A 186 13.20 -7.66 2.82
N SER A 187 13.32 -8.72 3.51
CA SER A 187 13.60 -8.61 4.93
C SER A 187 15.06 -8.95 5.29
N LEU A 188 15.35 -9.02 6.54
CA LEU A 188 16.62 -9.50 7.05
C LEU A 188 16.83 -10.91 6.49
N GLY A 189 17.91 -11.14 5.76
CA GLY A 189 18.21 -12.42 5.20
C GLY A 189 18.51 -12.39 3.70
N GLU A 190 18.52 -13.57 3.06
CA GLU A 190 18.80 -13.70 1.64
C GLU A 190 17.53 -13.42 0.80
N ARG A 191 17.66 -12.60 -0.24
CA ARG A 191 16.57 -12.36 -1.21
C ARG A 191 16.12 -13.68 -1.85
N GLY A 192 14.81 -13.83 -1.98
CA GLY A 192 14.18 -15.04 -2.53
C GLY A 192 13.99 -16.18 -1.54
N LYS A 193 14.32 -15.97 -0.25
CA LYS A 193 14.12 -16.97 0.80
C LYS A 193 13.38 -16.37 1.99
N GLU A 194 12.43 -17.14 2.52
CA GLU A 194 11.80 -16.84 3.80
C GLU A 194 12.82 -16.92 4.94
N ASP A 195 12.80 -15.93 5.83
CA ASP A 195 13.60 -15.97 7.05
C ASP A 195 12.90 -16.84 8.10
N PRO A 196 13.46 -18.00 8.48
CA PRO A 196 12.80 -18.94 9.39
C PRO A 196 12.67 -18.43 10.84
N GLU A 197 13.33 -17.33 11.21
CA GLU A 197 13.19 -16.72 12.53
C GLU A 197 11.83 -16.04 12.68
N TRP A 198 11.15 -15.73 11.56
CA TRP A 198 9.88 -15.03 11.53
C TRP A 198 8.76 -15.87 10.91
N ASN A 199 7.56 -15.79 11.47
CA ASN A 199 6.38 -16.41 10.90
C ASN A 199 5.73 -15.49 9.86
N PHE A 200 6.35 -15.38 8.69
CA PHE A 200 5.92 -14.48 7.62
C PHE A 200 4.47 -14.73 7.17
N TYR A 201 4.14 -15.96 6.77
CA TYR A 201 2.78 -16.29 6.35
C TYR A 201 1.77 -16.26 7.49
N GLY A 202 2.18 -16.59 8.72
CA GLY A 202 1.35 -16.42 9.90
C GLY A 202 0.98 -14.96 10.17
N SER A 203 1.87 -14.01 9.85
CA SER A 203 1.54 -12.57 9.93
C SER A 203 0.44 -12.18 8.93
N ILE A 204 0.45 -12.76 7.72
CA ILE A 204 -0.63 -12.58 6.75
C ILE A 204 -1.94 -13.20 7.30
N GLU A 205 -1.89 -14.44 7.80
CA GLU A 205 -3.05 -15.13 8.39
C GLU A 205 -3.69 -14.33 9.53
N THR A 206 -2.85 -13.82 10.46
CA THR A 206 -3.30 -13.06 11.62
C THR A 206 -4.00 -11.76 11.22
N SER A 207 -3.48 -11.04 10.24
CA SER A 207 -3.97 -9.70 9.88
C SER A 207 -5.02 -9.68 8.76
N ALA A 208 -5.10 -10.74 7.94
CA ALA A 208 -6.04 -10.81 6.82
C ALA A 208 -7.51 -10.55 7.19
N PRO A 209 -8.05 -11.01 8.34
CA PRO A 209 -9.43 -10.71 8.73
C PRO A 209 -9.75 -9.23 8.91
N ARG A 210 -8.73 -8.39 9.11
CA ARG A 210 -8.87 -6.92 9.31
C ARG A 210 -8.56 -6.14 8.02
N ALA A 211 -8.18 -6.82 6.92
CA ALA A 211 -7.82 -6.16 5.68
C ALA A 211 -9.05 -5.66 4.92
N VAL A 212 -9.04 -4.38 4.52
CA VAL A 212 -10.04 -3.77 3.62
C VAL A 212 -9.50 -3.63 2.20
N HIS A 213 -8.20 -3.72 2.04
CA HIS A 213 -7.49 -3.70 0.76
C HIS A 213 -6.26 -4.60 0.86
N VAL A 214 -5.89 -5.27 -0.22
CA VAL A 214 -4.69 -6.12 -0.31
C VAL A 214 -3.74 -5.55 -1.35
N ARG A 215 -2.46 -5.52 -1.05
CA ARG A 215 -1.38 -5.19 -1.98
C ARG A 215 -0.66 -6.48 -2.35
N ALA A 216 -0.92 -6.96 -3.57
CA ALA A 216 -0.24 -8.13 -4.12
C ALA A 216 1.17 -7.73 -4.57
N LYS A 217 2.15 -8.00 -3.73
CA LYS A 217 3.55 -7.71 -4.01
C LYS A 217 4.10 -8.67 -5.06
N ILE A 218 4.80 -8.15 -6.05
CA ILE A 218 5.44 -8.90 -7.11
C ILE A 218 6.91 -8.51 -7.19
N TYR A 219 7.79 -9.49 -7.04
CA TYR A 219 9.25 -9.28 -7.07
C TYR A 219 9.92 -9.93 -8.28
N ARG A 220 9.51 -11.16 -8.65
CA ARG A 220 10.16 -11.95 -9.70
C ARG A 220 9.11 -12.57 -10.61
N ILE A 221 8.83 -11.91 -11.72
CA ILE A 221 7.72 -12.27 -12.63
C ILE A 221 8.17 -12.62 -14.06
N ALA A 222 9.46 -12.67 -14.33
CA ALA A 222 9.98 -12.90 -15.70
C ALA A 222 9.56 -14.24 -16.30
N SER A 223 9.29 -15.26 -15.47
CA SER A 223 8.75 -16.56 -15.94
C SER A 223 7.25 -16.52 -16.25
N GLY A 224 6.54 -15.43 -15.89
CA GLY A 224 5.08 -15.36 -15.89
C GLY A 224 4.43 -15.75 -14.57
N GLU A 225 5.22 -16.20 -13.58
CA GLU A 225 4.79 -16.56 -12.23
C GLU A 225 5.69 -15.86 -11.20
N GLU A 226 5.10 -15.44 -10.06
CA GLU A 226 5.87 -14.84 -8.97
C GLU A 226 6.72 -15.91 -8.27
N ALA A 227 8.05 -15.75 -8.30
CA ALA A 227 8.97 -16.79 -7.86
C ALA A 227 9.41 -16.69 -6.39
N TRP A 228 9.22 -15.55 -5.71
CA TRP A 228 9.65 -15.36 -4.33
C TRP A 228 8.52 -15.51 -3.32
N LEU A 229 7.32 -15.04 -3.66
CA LEU A 229 6.14 -15.15 -2.81
C LEU A 229 5.25 -16.30 -3.26
N ASP A 230 4.94 -17.21 -2.36
CA ASP A 230 4.06 -18.35 -2.60
C ASP A 230 2.59 -17.91 -2.64
N TYR A 231 2.10 -17.53 -3.81
CA TYR A 231 0.71 -17.14 -4.00
C TYR A 231 -0.27 -18.29 -3.91
N ASP A 232 0.17 -19.55 -4.11
CA ASP A 232 -0.67 -20.73 -3.85
C ASP A 232 -0.99 -20.87 -2.35
N ARG A 233 -0.13 -20.32 -1.48
CA ARG A 233 -0.37 -20.22 -0.04
C ARG A 233 -1.08 -18.92 0.35
N ILE A 234 -0.70 -17.78 -0.23
CA ILE A 234 -1.27 -16.46 0.12
C ILE A 234 -2.74 -16.34 -0.29
N MET A 235 -3.10 -16.76 -1.51
CA MET A 235 -4.47 -16.59 -2.00
C MET A 235 -5.53 -17.37 -1.21
N PRO A 236 -5.30 -18.63 -0.79
CA PRO A 236 -6.19 -19.30 0.15
C PRO A 236 -6.38 -18.56 1.46
N ILE A 237 -5.33 -17.99 2.08
CA ILE A 237 -5.45 -17.20 3.30
C ILE A 237 -6.44 -16.04 3.09
N ILE A 238 -6.25 -15.26 2.02
CA ILE A 238 -7.09 -14.10 1.69
C ILE A 238 -8.54 -14.53 1.38
N LYS A 239 -8.72 -15.62 0.62
CA LYS A 239 -10.06 -16.12 0.25
C LYS A 239 -10.81 -16.71 1.45
N ASN A 240 -10.11 -17.42 2.35
CA ASN A 240 -10.72 -18.09 3.50
C ASN A 240 -11.29 -17.11 4.55
N VAL A 241 -10.77 -15.89 4.64
CA VAL A 241 -11.35 -14.85 5.50
C VAL A 241 -12.54 -14.13 4.85
N GLY A 242 -12.97 -14.57 3.65
CA GLY A 242 -14.09 -13.97 2.93
C GLY A 242 -13.76 -12.61 2.28
N PHE A 243 -12.47 -12.30 2.09
CA PHE A 243 -12.08 -11.03 1.47
C PHE A 243 -12.70 -10.89 0.07
N ASN A 244 -13.38 -9.77 -0.16
CA ASN A 244 -14.07 -9.46 -1.42
C ASN A 244 -13.84 -8.00 -1.84
N GLY A 245 -12.67 -7.48 -1.53
CA GLY A 245 -12.27 -6.11 -1.78
C GLY A 245 -11.40 -5.95 -3.03
N TRP A 246 -10.55 -4.94 -2.97
CA TRP A 246 -9.58 -4.59 -3.99
C TRP A 246 -8.22 -5.22 -3.71
N MET A 247 -7.56 -5.72 -4.74
CA MET A 247 -6.20 -6.22 -4.68
C MET A 247 -5.34 -5.45 -5.69
N SER A 248 -4.40 -4.66 -5.19
CA SER A 248 -3.47 -3.91 -6.04
C SER A 248 -2.30 -4.77 -6.49
N ILE A 249 -1.95 -4.70 -7.76
CA ILE A 249 -0.65 -5.18 -8.23
C ILE A 249 0.41 -4.16 -7.82
N VAL A 250 1.48 -4.63 -7.16
CA VAL A 250 2.61 -3.82 -6.69
C VAL A 250 3.92 -4.47 -7.11
N PHE A 251 4.44 -4.07 -8.25
CA PHE A 251 5.71 -4.59 -8.77
C PHE A 251 6.91 -3.86 -8.15
N GLU A 252 7.85 -4.61 -7.61
CA GLU A 252 9.13 -4.15 -7.03
C GLU A 252 10.32 -5.04 -7.45
N GLY A 253 10.36 -5.46 -8.69
CA GLY A 253 11.40 -6.30 -9.30
C GLY A 253 12.18 -5.62 -10.42
N GLN A 254 12.35 -4.28 -10.35
CA GLN A 254 12.99 -3.50 -11.42
C GLN A 254 14.46 -3.86 -11.67
N ASP A 255 15.10 -4.57 -10.75
CA ASP A 255 16.45 -5.11 -10.91
C ASP A 255 16.50 -6.37 -11.81
N GLU A 256 15.34 -6.99 -12.08
CA GLU A 256 15.23 -8.15 -12.97
C GLU A 256 14.59 -7.76 -14.32
N LEU A 257 13.50 -6.99 -14.28
CA LEU A 257 12.67 -6.72 -15.45
C LEU A 257 12.17 -5.27 -15.45
N ASP A 258 12.13 -4.63 -16.61
CA ASP A 258 11.56 -3.31 -16.72
C ASP A 258 10.03 -3.30 -16.48
N GLU A 259 9.52 -2.18 -15.98
CA GLU A 259 8.14 -2.02 -15.57
C GLU A 259 7.13 -2.24 -16.70
N PRO A 260 7.35 -1.72 -17.94
CA PRO A 260 6.44 -1.97 -19.06
C PRO A 260 6.30 -3.46 -19.43
N THR A 261 7.33 -4.25 -19.21
CA THR A 261 7.33 -5.70 -19.46
C THR A 261 6.74 -6.47 -18.28
N ALA A 262 7.10 -6.11 -17.05
CA ALA A 262 6.72 -6.82 -15.84
C ALA A 262 5.23 -6.67 -15.50
N VAL A 263 4.67 -5.46 -15.60
CA VAL A 263 3.30 -5.17 -15.16
C VAL A 263 2.23 -5.99 -15.91
N PRO A 264 2.29 -6.16 -17.25
CA PRO A 264 1.37 -7.06 -17.95
C PRO A 264 1.48 -8.53 -17.51
N LEU A 265 2.70 -9.03 -17.23
CA LEU A 265 2.91 -10.38 -16.72
C LEU A 265 2.29 -10.53 -15.32
N ALA A 266 2.55 -9.57 -14.43
CA ALA A 266 1.96 -9.55 -13.09
C ALA A 266 0.43 -9.51 -13.13
N ASN A 267 -0.17 -8.75 -14.05
CA ASN A 267 -1.62 -8.73 -14.26
C ASN A 267 -2.14 -10.09 -14.71
N SER A 268 -1.47 -10.73 -15.67
CA SER A 268 -1.87 -12.06 -16.18
C SER A 268 -1.79 -13.10 -15.07
N PHE A 269 -0.72 -13.09 -14.28
CA PHE A 269 -0.52 -13.96 -13.13
C PHE A 269 -1.63 -13.77 -12.08
N MET A 270 -1.87 -12.54 -11.64
CA MET A 270 -2.90 -12.28 -10.61
C MET A 270 -4.32 -12.61 -11.07
N ARG A 271 -4.61 -12.56 -12.38
CA ARG A 271 -5.90 -12.99 -12.94
C ARG A 271 -6.07 -14.50 -12.98
N SER A 272 -5.00 -15.28 -12.94
CA SER A 272 -5.06 -16.74 -12.91
C SER A 272 -5.28 -17.31 -11.50
N MET A 273 -5.06 -16.49 -10.44
CA MET A 273 -5.23 -16.83 -9.03
C MET A 273 -6.71 -16.68 -8.59
#